data_ed0a602bbfcc29d80ab4558ec05ba1d3
#
_entry.id   ed0a602bbfcc29d80ab4558ec05ba1d3
#
_cell.length_a   1.000
_cell.length_b   1.000
_cell.length_c   1.000
_cell.angle_alpha   90.00
_cell.angle_beta   90.00
_cell.angle_gamma   90.00
#
_symmetry.space_group_name_H-M   'P 1'
#
loop_
_entity.id
_entity.type
_entity.pdbx_description
1 polymer ?
#
loop_
_entity_poly.entity_id
_entity_poly.type
_entity_poly.pdbx_seq_one_letter_code
_entity_poly.pdbx_strand_id
1 'polypeptide(L)'
;MTCAVKGNDRSCAGTAIAVIAVMASGYLMVSGTTAETAPVEDRNESREDDETAEASPNDAPPNVSSEPTHRNETIVPKQHLGADMSGADKPDASADSNKKPRKKGKSTKSAFRSDPQYDKKYNAEGQADIYGGKTAVEPPRPLLELGREQYTSGLYDESSTLFGKLNPLLPGLSVYGDWRTAVAYNNNNGKDIAQIATRLNLDVDFKITATERIHAFFTPFQDGNAKFSRFEFGGRDGDQKFNDEIDLDPQTLFFEGDLGSIYSGVSGQYAGFDLPFTVGLFPLFLQNGIWANDAILGGAVTLPARNSPTIGLSNYDITFFAAFDNVDNASLVKANGKVDNDHANLLGATTFIDAFGGYIEAGYGFLQGTGPQEGVEQHFLTAAYSRRYANTISNSTRVFANFGDDNQGTGDGVAFISENSLISPLPSTLLPYANFFVGVGNPEPLVDGNNAGILKNVGINFETDALTGYPKLDDTASNTFGGALGLEYLFNLDQQLVFEVATVQPYENDGIGAKDAQYGFGVRYQIPITRSWLFRADATYQIQEGTEDNFGFRTELRSKF
;
A
#
# COMPACT_ATOMS: atom_id res chain seq x y z
N MET A 1 6.42 39.62 -9.32
CA MET A 1 5.21 40.42 -9.13
C MET A 1 4.98 40.52 -7.64
N THR A 2 5.19 41.67 -7.08
CA THR A 2 5.12 41.95 -5.65
C THR A 2 3.64 42.07 -5.24
N CYS A 3 3.10 41.12 -4.54
CA CYS A 3 1.78 41.25 -3.89
C CYS A 3 1.99 41.83 -2.49
N ALA A 4 1.41 42.99 -2.24
CA ALA A 4 1.40 43.65 -0.95
C ALA A 4 0.37 42.97 -0.04
N VAL A 5 0.84 42.49 1.10
CA VAL A 5 0.04 41.90 2.18
C VAL A 5 -0.97 42.91 2.72
N LYS A 6 -2.23 42.61 2.55
CA LYS A 6 -3.34 43.05 3.42
C LYS A 6 -4.56 42.15 3.25
N GLY A 7 -4.79 41.32 4.24
CA GLY A 7 -6.09 40.82 4.68
C GLY A 7 -7.04 40.26 3.64
N ASN A 8 -6.91 38.99 3.31
CA ASN A 8 -7.95 38.02 2.95
C ASN A 8 -7.31 36.84 2.19
N ASP A 9 -6.90 35.83 2.92
CA ASP A 9 -6.20 34.63 2.38
C ASP A 9 -7.08 33.71 1.51
N ARG A 10 -8.33 34.07 1.28
CA ARG A 10 -9.26 33.26 0.46
C ARG A 10 -8.99 33.29 -1.06
N SER A 11 -8.09 34.15 -1.56
CA SER A 11 -7.89 34.32 -3.01
C SER A 11 -6.81 33.39 -3.60
N CYS A 12 -5.86 32.92 -2.79
CA CYS A 12 -4.75 32.10 -3.28
C CYS A 12 -5.14 30.62 -3.53
N ALA A 13 -5.96 30.03 -2.65
CA ALA A 13 -6.45 28.66 -2.84
C ALA A 13 -7.32 28.53 -4.11
N GLY A 14 -8.15 29.54 -4.41
CA GLY A 14 -8.95 29.57 -5.63
C GLY A 14 -8.10 29.59 -6.91
N THR A 15 -6.96 30.28 -6.89
CA THR A 15 -6.04 30.36 -8.04
C THR A 15 -5.23 29.06 -8.20
N ALA A 16 -4.84 28.42 -7.09
CA ALA A 16 -4.15 27.14 -7.11
C ALA A 16 -5.03 26.03 -7.68
N ILE A 17 -6.30 25.96 -7.27
CA ILE A 17 -7.27 25.00 -7.81
C ILE A 17 -7.47 25.21 -9.31
N ALA A 18 -7.50 26.47 -9.78
CA ALA A 18 -7.61 26.78 -11.20
C ALA A 18 -6.37 26.34 -12.00
N VAL A 19 -5.15 26.48 -11.45
CA VAL A 19 -3.91 26.04 -12.10
C VAL A 19 -3.83 24.53 -12.19
N ILE A 20 -4.22 23.81 -11.14
CA ILE A 20 -4.24 22.34 -11.14
C ILE A 20 -5.33 21.80 -12.07
N ALA A 21 -6.50 22.43 -12.11
CA ALA A 21 -7.56 22.09 -13.05
C ALA A 21 -7.15 22.32 -14.51
N VAL A 22 -6.37 23.36 -14.80
CA VAL A 22 -5.83 23.64 -16.13
C VAL A 22 -4.76 22.63 -16.52
N MET A 23 -3.89 22.21 -15.59
CA MET A 23 -2.90 21.17 -15.86
C MET A 23 -3.55 19.80 -16.06
N ALA A 24 -4.53 19.44 -15.23
CA ALA A 24 -5.29 18.19 -15.38
C ALA A 24 -6.13 18.19 -16.67
N SER A 25 -6.73 19.33 -17.04
CA SER A 25 -7.49 19.48 -18.28
C SER A 25 -6.60 19.48 -19.52
N GLY A 26 -5.39 20.02 -19.43
CA GLY A 26 -4.39 19.99 -20.51
C GLY A 26 -3.90 18.57 -20.77
N TYR A 27 -3.73 17.77 -19.73
CA TYR A 27 -3.36 16.36 -19.85
C TYR A 27 -4.47 15.50 -20.46
N LEU A 28 -5.73 15.79 -20.16
CA LEU A 28 -6.91 15.15 -20.74
C LEU A 28 -7.09 15.51 -22.23
N MET A 29 -6.70 16.73 -22.66
CA MET A 29 -6.82 17.13 -24.06
C MET A 29 -5.72 16.55 -24.96
N VAL A 30 -4.54 16.26 -24.45
CA VAL A 30 -3.46 15.60 -25.21
C VAL A 30 -3.69 14.11 -25.39
N SER A 31 -4.49 13.47 -24.53
CA SER A 31 -4.86 12.05 -24.66
C SER A 31 -6.04 11.78 -25.60
N GLY A 32 -6.62 12.82 -26.19
CA GLY A 32 -7.77 12.72 -27.11
C GLY A 32 -7.44 12.38 -28.56
N THR A 33 -6.23 11.96 -28.90
CA THR A 33 -5.93 11.37 -30.19
C THR A 33 -6.39 9.91 -30.21
N THR A 34 -7.46 9.69 -30.90
CA THR A 34 -8.12 8.43 -31.27
C THR A 34 -7.14 7.28 -31.45
N ALA A 35 -7.20 6.31 -30.57
CA ALA A 35 -6.71 4.98 -30.85
C ALA A 35 -7.68 4.35 -31.86
N GLU A 36 -7.25 4.28 -33.10
CA GLU A 36 -7.86 3.53 -34.16
C GLU A 36 -7.89 2.06 -33.73
N THR A 37 -9.06 1.54 -33.40
CA THR A 37 -9.28 0.13 -33.08
C THR A 37 -9.07 -0.67 -34.35
N ALA A 38 -8.01 -1.46 -34.40
CA ALA A 38 -7.85 -2.49 -35.41
C ALA A 38 -9.03 -3.47 -35.33
N PRO A 39 -9.61 -3.88 -36.46
CA PRO A 39 -10.76 -4.78 -36.46
C PRO A 39 -10.33 -6.16 -35.95
N VAL A 40 -11.08 -6.66 -35.00
CA VAL A 40 -11.07 -8.06 -34.60
C VAL A 40 -11.64 -8.85 -35.76
N GLU A 41 -10.84 -9.69 -36.38
CA GLU A 41 -11.30 -10.69 -37.35
C GLU A 41 -12.22 -11.70 -36.66
N ASP A 42 -13.48 -11.56 -36.95
CA ASP A 42 -14.53 -12.52 -36.60
C ASP A 42 -14.40 -13.75 -37.51
N ARG A 43 -13.89 -14.85 -36.99
CA ARG A 43 -13.98 -16.15 -37.65
C ARG A 43 -15.33 -16.77 -37.36
N ASN A 44 -16.32 -16.43 -38.18
CA ASN A 44 -17.54 -17.20 -38.35
C ASN A 44 -17.23 -18.46 -39.18
N GLU A 45 -17.26 -19.60 -38.56
CA GLU A 45 -17.51 -20.85 -39.27
C GLU A 45 -19.01 -21.08 -39.35
N SER A 46 -19.49 -20.96 -40.58
CA SER A 46 -20.83 -21.29 -41.04
C SER A 46 -21.16 -22.77 -40.81
N ARG A 47 -22.33 -23.03 -40.29
CA ARG A 47 -23.07 -24.27 -40.57
C ARG A 47 -24.53 -23.91 -40.83
N GLU A 48 -24.90 -24.13 -42.05
CA GLU A 48 -26.24 -24.08 -42.60
C GLU A 48 -27.11 -25.26 -42.12
N ASP A 49 -28.43 -24.99 -42.33
CA ASP A 49 -29.57 -25.90 -42.50
C ASP A 49 -30.30 -26.29 -41.21
N ASP A 50 -31.54 -26.02 -41.11
CA ASP A 50 -32.78 -25.94 -41.84
C ASP A 50 -33.93 -26.40 -40.91
N GLU A 51 -35.08 -25.86 -41.16
CA GLU A 51 -36.44 -26.29 -40.87
C GLU A 51 -37.20 -25.85 -39.62
N THR A 52 -38.16 -25.11 -39.98
CA THR A 52 -39.41 -24.66 -39.36
C THR A 52 -40.26 -25.76 -38.75
N ALA A 53 -40.91 -25.50 -37.60
CA ALA A 53 -42.32 -25.90 -37.36
C ALA A 53 -42.92 -25.24 -36.11
N GLU A 54 -44.16 -24.89 -36.25
CA GLU A 54 -45.09 -24.15 -35.42
C GLU A 54 -45.49 -24.78 -34.06
N ALA A 55 -45.74 -23.89 -33.12
CA ALA A 55 -46.88 -23.69 -32.22
C ALA A 55 -47.47 -24.80 -31.34
N SER A 56 -47.47 -24.45 -30.07
CA SER A 56 -48.60 -24.39 -29.10
C SER A 56 -48.92 -25.61 -28.22
N PRO A 57 -49.75 -25.46 -27.16
CA PRO A 57 -49.24 -25.34 -25.79
C PRO A 57 -49.80 -26.43 -24.84
N ASN A 58 -49.38 -26.41 -23.59
CA ASN A 58 -49.87 -27.18 -22.43
C ASN A 58 -49.04 -28.42 -22.11
N ASP A 59 -48.28 -28.28 -21.01
CA ASP A 59 -48.52 -29.01 -19.77
C ASP A 59 -47.48 -28.65 -18.71
N ALA A 60 -47.93 -28.39 -17.50
CA ALA A 60 -47.14 -28.06 -16.32
C ALA A 60 -46.63 -29.35 -15.63
N PRO A 61 -45.79 -29.25 -14.56
CA PRO A 61 -44.40 -29.66 -14.56
C PRO A 61 -44.13 -30.97 -13.78
N PRO A 62 -42.93 -31.44 -13.75
CA PRO A 62 -42.41 -32.05 -12.54
C PRO A 62 -41.16 -31.35 -12.00
N ASN A 63 -41.19 -31.19 -10.70
CA ASN A 63 -40.11 -30.82 -9.79
C ASN A 63 -38.77 -31.44 -10.20
N VAL A 64 -37.79 -30.56 -10.45
CA VAL A 64 -36.39 -30.93 -10.35
C VAL A 64 -35.70 -29.87 -9.53
N SER A 65 -35.26 -30.26 -8.34
CA SER A 65 -34.37 -29.54 -7.46
C SER A 65 -33.05 -29.26 -8.20
N SER A 66 -32.83 -28.02 -8.57
CA SER A 66 -31.50 -27.54 -8.98
C SER A 66 -30.91 -26.75 -7.81
N GLU A 67 -29.90 -27.34 -7.16
CA GLU A 67 -28.99 -26.64 -6.30
C GLU A 67 -28.31 -25.51 -7.07
N PRO A 68 -28.25 -24.29 -6.54
CA PRO A 68 -27.42 -23.26 -7.12
C PRO A 68 -25.97 -23.44 -6.63
N THR A 69 -25.10 -23.84 -7.54
CA THR A 69 -23.66 -23.71 -7.36
C THR A 69 -23.29 -22.23 -7.37
N HIS A 70 -23.26 -21.62 -6.21
CA HIS A 70 -22.61 -20.34 -6.03
C HIS A 70 -21.09 -20.56 -5.88
N ARG A 71 -20.35 -20.26 -6.93
CA ARG A 71 -18.92 -19.99 -6.86
C ARG A 71 -18.74 -18.58 -6.32
N ASN A 72 -18.42 -18.47 -5.05
CA ASN A 72 -17.79 -17.27 -4.51
C ASN A 72 -16.32 -17.26 -4.96
N GLU A 73 -16.02 -16.56 -6.02
CA GLU A 73 -14.65 -16.19 -6.34
C GLU A 73 -14.35 -14.87 -5.61
N THR A 74 -13.79 -14.99 -4.42
CA THR A 74 -13.05 -13.88 -3.80
C THR A 74 -11.85 -13.61 -4.68
N ILE A 75 -11.84 -12.45 -5.34
CA ILE A 75 -10.68 -11.99 -6.12
C ILE A 75 -9.64 -11.48 -5.14
N VAL A 76 -8.88 -12.40 -4.58
CA VAL A 76 -7.53 -12.11 -4.12
C VAL A 76 -6.69 -11.93 -5.38
N PRO A 77 -5.78 -10.94 -5.48
CA PRO A 77 -4.86 -10.86 -6.62
C PRO A 77 -4.18 -12.21 -6.74
N LYS A 78 -4.51 -12.95 -7.79
CA LYS A 78 -3.86 -14.23 -8.08
C LYS A 78 -2.38 -13.96 -8.34
N GLN A 79 -1.58 -14.12 -7.32
CA GLN A 79 -0.26 -14.68 -7.57
C GLN A 79 -0.53 -16.04 -8.23
N HIS A 80 -0.13 -16.20 -9.46
CA HIS A 80 -0.25 -17.45 -10.20
C HIS A 80 0.55 -18.54 -9.49
N LEU A 81 -0.11 -19.26 -8.59
CA LEU A 81 0.26 -20.61 -8.21
C LEU A 81 -0.49 -21.55 -9.15
N GLY A 82 0.09 -21.79 -10.30
CA GLY A 82 -0.34 -22.85 -11.18
C GLY A 82 0.09 -24.19 -10.61
N ALA A 83 -0.83 -24.92 -10.03
CA ALA A 83 -0.79 -26.37 -9.98
C ALA A 83 -2.22 -26.86 -10.05
N ASP A 84 -2.62 -27.26 -11.24
CA ASP A 84 -3.80 -28.04 -11.50
C ASP A 84 -3.62 -29.42 -10.87
N MET A 85 -4.30 -29.69 -9.76
CA MET A 85 -4.33 -30.99 -9.10
C MET A 85 -5.72 -31.61 -9.28
N SER A 86 -6.09 -31.93 -10.52
CA SER A 86 -7.16 -32.88 -10.80
C SER A 86 -6.57 -34.17 -11.35
N GLY A 87 -6.43 -35.17 -10.48
CA GLY A 87 -5.93 -36.48 -10.86
C GLY A 87 -5.47 -37.29 -9.66
N ALA A 88 -6.38 -37.70 -8.80
CA ALA A 88 -6.11 -38.72 -7.82
C ALA A 88 -6.06 -40.08 -8.50
N ASP A 89 -4.91 -40.45 -9.03
CA ASP A 89 -4.61 -41.84 -9.36
C ASP A 89 -3.86 -42.49 -8.20
N LYS A 90 -4.38 -43.65 -7.80
CA LYS A 90 -3.81 -44.52 -6.77
C LYS A 90 -2.35 -44.83 -7.06
N PRO A 91 -1.51 -44.96 -6.04
CA PRO A 91 -0.13 -45.34 -6.25
C PRO A 91 -0.02 -46.80 -6.70
N ASP A 92 0.32 -47.01 -7.94
CA ASP A 92 0.85 -48.29 -8.41
C ASP A 92 2.30 -48.40 -7.96
N ALA A 93 2.53 -49.33 -7.08
CA ALA A 93 3.86 -49.69 -6.59
C ALA A 93 4.64 -50.45 -7.65
N SER A 94 5.28 -49.73 -8.57
CA SER A 94 6.41 -50.26 -9.33
C SER A 94 7.53 -49.25 -9.31
N ALA A 95 8.52 -49.54 -8.49
CA ALA A 95 9.75 -48.79 -8.35
C ALA A 95 10.54 -48.83 -9.66
N ASP A 96 10.49 -47.77 -10.44
CA ASP A 96 11.51 -47.52 -11.47
C ASP A 96 12.68 -46.74 -10.87
N SER A 97 13.72 -47.47 -10.53
CA SER A 97 14.94 -47.04 -9.84
C SER A 97 15.90 -46.21 -10.69
N ASN A 98 15.41 -45.55 -11.78
CA ASN A 98 16.27 -44.81 -12.71
C ASN A 98 15.93 -43.33 -12.90
N LYS A 99 15.19 -42.71 -11.98
CA LYS A 99 15.12 -41.26 -11.96
C LYS A 99 16.36 -40.68 -11.29
N LYS A 100 17.30 -40.20 -12.11
CA LYS A 100 18.39 -39.33 -11.68
C LYS A 100 17.83 -38.28 -10.72
N PRO A 101 18.43 -38.06 -9.53
CA PRO A 101 17.99 -37.03 -8.61
C PRO A 101 17.99 -35.69 -9.38
N ARG A 102 16.84 -35.02 -9.44
CA ARG A 102 16.75 -33.64 -9.93
C ARG A 102 17.82 -32.84 -9.18
N LYS A 103 18.86 -32.42 -9.88
CA LYS A 103 19.87 -31.53 -9.33
C LYS A 103 19.11 -30.35 -8.74
N LYS A 104 19.23 -30.16 -7.42
CA LYS A 104 18.83 -28.88 -6.79
C LYS A 104 19.45 -27.80 -7.64
N GLY A 105 18.60 -26.99 -8.28
CA GLY A 105 19.06 -25.93 -9.15
C GLY A 105 20.00 -25.06 -8.36
N LYS A 106 21.28 -25.11 -8.70
CA LYS A 106 22.21 -24.10 -8.26
C LYS A 106 21.62 -22.81 -8.79
N SER A 107 21.26 -21.89 -7.89
CA SER A 107 21.03 -20.49 -8.25
C SER A 107 22.08 -20.14 -9.31
N THR A 108 21.64 -20.03 -10.55
CA THR A 108 22.56 -19.68 -11.63
C THR A 108 22.97 -18.26 -11.36
N LYS A 109 24.24 -18.05 -11.05
CA LYS A 109 24.88 -16.76 -10.76
C LYS A 109 24.92 -15.80 -11.96
N SER A 110 24.12 -16.03 -12.97
CA SER A 110 23.94 -15.09 -14.07
C SER A 110 22.93 -14.05 -13.61
N ALA A 111 23.44 -13.02 -12.98
CA ALA A 111 22.67 -11.90 -12.40
C ALA A 111 21.86 -11.08 -13.44
N PHE A 112 22.04 -11.34 -14.72
CA PHE A 112 21.51 -10.49 -15.80
C PHE A 112 20.85 -11.36 -16.88
N ARG A 113 19.88 -12.15 -16.49
CA ARG A 113 19.12 -12.95 -17.43
C ARG A 113 17.78 -12.28 -17.70
N SER A 114 17.50 -11.99 -18.97
CA SER A 114 16.19 -11.48 -19.39
C SER A 114 15.09 -12.50 -19.07
N ASP A 115 13.91 -12.01 -18.74
CA ASP A 115 12.74 -12.86 -18.57
C ASP A 115 12.39 -13.56 -19.88
N PRO A 116 12.32 -14.89 -19.91
CA PRO A 116 11.99 -15.65 -21.11
C PRO A 116 10.56 -15.40 -21.62
N GLN A 117 9.70 -14.71 -20.90
CA GLN A 117 8.38 -14.29 -21.37
C GLN A 117 8.44 -13.33 -22.56
N TYR A 118 9.55 -12.63 -22.74
CA TYR A 118 9.70 -11.65 -23.83
C TYR A 118 10.20 -12.24 -25.14
N ASP A 119 10.64 -13.47 -25.17
CA ASP A 119 10.75 -14.21 -26.41
C ASP A 119 9.33 -14.44 -26.95
N LYS A 120 9.12 -14.18 -28.24
CA LYS A 120 7.83 -14.16 -28.96
C LYS A 120 6.93 -15.40 -28.78
N LYS A 121 7.36 -16.39 -27.98
CA LYS A 121 6.61 -17.56 -27.55
C LYS A 121 6.84 -17.79 -26.07
N TYR A 122 5.75 -18.07 -25.36
CA TYR A 122 5.79 -18.51 -23.97
C TYR A 122 6.74 -19.70 -23.82
N ASN A 123 7.72 -19.57 -22.95
CA ASN A 123 8.69 -20.61 -22.63
C ASN A 123 8.51 -21.10 -21.21
N ALA A 124 7.73 -22.19 -21.04
CA ALA A 124 7.44 -22.77 -19.74
C ALA A 124 8.70 -23.26 -19.00
N GLU A 125 9.70 -23.79 -19.72
CA GLU A 125 10.96 -24.25 -19.11
C GLU A 125 11.77 -23.09 -18.57
N GLY A 126 11.87 -22.00 -19.33
CA GLY A 126 12.55 -20.80 -18.89
C GLY A 126 11.85 -20.12 -17.71
N GLN A 127 10.53 -20.15 -17.68
CA GLN A 127 9.74 -19.71 -16.53
C GLN A 127 10.03 -20.58 -15.29
N ALA A 128 10.05 -21.88 -15.45
CA ALA A 128 10.38 -22.80 -14.37
C ALA A 128 11.83 -22.63 -13.86
N ASP A 129 12.77 -22.27 -14.73
CA ASP A 129 14.15 -21.96 -14.33
C ASP A 129 14.25 -20.70 -13.48
N ILE A 130 13.42 -19.69 -13.79
CA ILE A 130 13.40 -18.42 -13.03
C ILE A 130 12.60 -18.56 -11.75
N TYR A 131 11.39 -19.11 -11.83
CA TYR A 131 10.45 -19.15 -10.71
C TYR A 131 10.47 -20.46 -9.94
N GLY A 132 10.93 -21.55 -10.53
CA GLY A 132 10.93 -22.88 -9.92
C GLY A 132 11.76 -22.99 -8.64
N GLY A 133 12.81 -22.15 -8.52
CA GLY A 133 13.57 -22.03 -7.28
C GLY A 133 12.78 -21.39 -6.14
N LYS A 134 11.77 -20.56 -6.46
CA LYS A 134 10.90 -19.88 -5.48
C LYS A 134 9.77 -20.76 -5.00
N THR A 135 9.22 -21.62 -5.85
CA THR A 135 8.15 -22.54 -5.48
C THR A 135 8.63 -23.68 -4.56
N ALA A 136 9.93 -23.99 -4.59
CA ALA A 136 10.55 -24.97 -3.68
C ALA A 136 10.88 -24.38 -2.30
N VAL A 137 10.68 -23.07 -2.14
CA VAL A 137 10.96 -22.34 -0.90
C VAL A 137 9.67 -22.30 -0.06
N GLU A 138 9.62 -23.01 1.11
CA GLU A 138 8.49 -22.88 2.03
C GLU A 138 8.39 -21.45 2.54
N PRO A 139 7.23 -20.82 2.61
CA PRO A 139 7.07 -19.47 3.15
C PRO A 139 7.52 -19.43 4.63
N PRO A 140 7.91 -18.27 5.15
CA PRO A 140 8.13 -18.11 6.57
C PRO A 140 6.89 -18.59 7.34
N ARG A 141 7.10 -19.32 8.43
CA ARG A 141 6.01 -19.78 9.30
C ARG A 141 5.84 -18.79 10.44
N PRO A 142 4.61 -18.59 10.93
CA PRO A 142 4.37 -17.83 12.14
C PRO A 142 5.22 -18.31 13.32
N LEU A 143 5.63 -17.38 14.19
CA LEU A 143 6.36 -17.70 15.42
C LEU A 143 5.54 -18.61 16.35
N LEU A 144 4.24 -18.38 16.39
CA LEU A 144 3.28 -19.20 17.12
C LEU A 144 2.05 -19.42 16.23
N GLU A 145 1.63 -20.68 16.13
CA GLU A 145 0.44 -21.07 15.40
C GLU A 145 -0.32 -22.09 16.26
N LEU A 146 -1.49 -21.71 16.76
CA LEU A 146 -2.35 -22.54 17.59
C LEU A 146 -3.71 -22.71 16.92
N GLY A 147 -4.30 -23.88 17.06
CA GLY A 147 -5.56 -24.21 16.41
C GLY A 147 -5.34 -24.71 14.99
N ARG A 148 -6.06 -24.18 14.04
CA ARG A 148 -5.95 -24.59 12.63
C ARG A 148 -4.75 -23.93 11.98
N GLU A 149 -3.86 -24.75 11.43
CA GLU A 149 -2.69 -24.25 10.70
C GLU A 149 -3.10 -23.38 9.51
N GLN A 150 -2.42 -22.27 9.33
CA GLN A 150 -2.72 -21.28 8.29
C GLN A 150 -2.44 -21.82 6.87
N TYR A 151 -1.47 -22.73 6.74
CA TYR A 151 -0.98 -23.26 5.47
C TYR A 151 -1.30 -24.74 5.25
N THR A 152 -2.30 -25.28 5.92
CA THR A 152 -2.75 -26.66 5.66
C THR A 152 -3.56 -26.77 4.38
N SER A 153 -3.30 -27.83 3.62
CA SER A 153 -4.09 -28.21 2.47
C SER A 153 -5.14 -29.27 2.87
N GLY A 154 -6.29 -29.20 2.25
CA GLY A 154 -7.33 -30.23 2.36
C GLY A 154 -8.69 -29.72 2.80
N LEU A 155 -9.63 -30.64 2.89
CA LEU A 155 -10.96 -30.40 3.45
C LEU A 155 -10.85 -30.28 4.97
N TYR A 156 -11.63 -29.43 5.56
CA TYR A 156 -11.64 -29.19 6.97
C TYR A 156 -12.82 -29.90 7.63
N ASP A 157 -12.58 -30.46 8.81
CA ASP A 157 -13.64 -31.06 9.60
C ASP A 157 -14.71 -30.03 9.95
N GLU A 158 -15.94 -30.49 10.14
CA GLU A 158 -17.02 -29.65 10.64
C GLU A 158 -16.64 -29.10 12.01
N SER A 159 -16.73 -27.78 12.14
CA SER A 159 -16.41 -27.10 13.38
C SER A 159 -17.65 -26.86 14.25
N SER A 160 -17.43 -26.39 15.47
CA SER A 160 -18.50 -25.99 16.38
C SER A 160 -19.41 -24.93 15.74
N THR A 161 -20.69 -24.98 16.07
CA THR A 161 -21.73 -24.13 15.50
C THR A 161 -22.25 -23.08 16.50
N LEU A 162 -21.37 -22.49 17.32
CA LEU A 162 -21.76 -21.48 18.30
C LEU A 162 -22.54 -20.31 17.68
N PHE A 163 -22.10 -19.86 16.50
CA PHE A 163 -22.78 -18.82 15.72
C PHE A 163 -23.68 -19.39 14.61
N GLY A 164 -24.08 -20.66 14.70
CA GLY A 164 -24.90 -21.35 13.71
C GLY A 164 -24.10 -22.01 12.60
N LYS A 165 -24.76 -22.88 11.83
CA LYS A 165 -24.10 -23.68 10.78
C LYS A 165 -23.58 -22.85 9.61
N LEU A 166 -24.16 -21.66 9.37
CA LEU A 166 -23.77 -20.80 8.25
C LEU A 166 -22.61 -19.86 8.60
N ASN A 167 -22.20 -19.81 9.87
CA ASN A 167 -20.98 -19.12 10.30
C ASN A 167 -20.24 -19.98 11.34
N PRO A 168 -19.58 -21.06 10.92
CA PRO A 168 -18.95 -22.01 11.81
C PRO A 168 -17.71 -21.42 12.49
N LEU A 169 -17.46 -21.84 13.74
CA LEU A 169 -16.25 -21.48 14.47
C LEU A 169 -15.03 -22.12 13.79
N LEU A 170 -14.00 -21.32 13.57
CA LEU A 170 -12.72 -21.74 13.02
C LEU A 170 -11.56 -21.14 13.85
N PRO A 171 -11.50 -21.44 15.18
CA PRO A 171 -10.57 -20.76 16.06
C PRO A 171 -9.13 -21.05 15.68
N GLY A 172 -8.33 -20.00 15.67
CA GLY A 172 -6.90 -20.06 15.42
C GLY A 172 -6.22 -18.83 15.99
N LEU A 173 -4.99 -19.00 16.44
CA LEU A 173 -4.12 -17.90 16.88
C LEU A 173 -2.83 -17.98 16.13
N SER A 174 -2.46 -16.91 15.45
CA SER A 174 -1.17 -16.78 14.77
C SER A 174 -0.43 -15.57 15.30
N VAL A 175 0.86 -15.74 15.56
CA VAL A 175 1.78 -14.64 15.88
C VAL A 175 2.88 -14.65 14.83
N TYR A 176 2.99 -13.55 14.07
CA TYR A 176 3.95 -13.40 12.99
C TYR A 176 4.52 -11.98 12.99
N GLY A 177 5.49 -11.74 12.14
CA GLY A 177 6.07 -10.41 12.09
C GLY A 177 7.46 -10.35 11.48
N ASP A 178 8.19 -9.31 11.89
CA ASP A 178 9.58 -9.16 11.47
C ASP A 178 10.43 -8.46 12.54
N TRP A 179 11.67 -8.87 12.62
CA TRP A 179 12.70 -8.22 13.42
C TRP A 179 13.75 -7.59 12.52
N ARG A 180 13.98 -6.31 12.70
CA ARG A 180 14.94 -5.50 11.95
C ARG A 180 16.05 -5.03 12.87
N THR A 181 17.29 -5.12 12.39
CA THR A 181 18.44 -4.49 13.01
C THR A 181 19.21 -3.75 11.93
N ALA A 182 19.42 -2.48 12.15
CA ALA A 182 20.13 -1.61 11.22
C ALA A 182 21.35 -0.97 11.86
N VAL A 183 22.41 -0.84 11.09
CA VAL A 183 23.61 -0.08 11.41
C VAL A 183 23.68 1.08 10.43
N ALA A 184 23.81 2.29 10.94
CA ALA A 184 23.87 3.48 10.10
C ALA A 184 24.96 4.47 10.56
N TYR A 185 25.45 5.21 9.57
CA TYR A 185 26.22 6.43 9.77
C TYR A 185 25.58 7.53 8.95
N ASN A 186 25.11 8.57 9.62
CA ASN A 186 24.37 9.67 9.01
C ASN A 186 25.01 11.00 9.39
N ASN A 187 25.01 11.93 8.44
CA ASN A 187 25.21 13.35 8.70
C ASN A 187 23.94 14.09 8.30
N ASN A 188 23.31 14.73 9.27
CA ASN A 188 22.13 15.56 9.08
C ASN A 188 22.44 16.99 9.55
N ASN A 189 22.51 17.95 8.61
CA ASN A 189 22.83 19.35 8.89
C ASN A 189 24.11 19.49 9.75
N GLY A 190 25.18 18.78 9.34
CA GLY A 190 26.47 18.80 10.00
C GLY A 190 26.53 18.03 11.33
N LYS A 191 25.49 17.32 11.70
CA LYS A 191 25.49 16.45 12.89
C LYS A 191 25.72 14.99 12.47
N ASP A 192 26.89 14.48 12.84
CA ASP A 192 27.26 13.07 12.56
C ASP A 192 26.72 12.14 13.64
N ILE A 193 26.10 11.07 13.26
CA ILE A 193 25.60 10.00 14.16
C ILE A 193 25.93 8.64 13.57
N ALA A 194 26.65 7.82 14.34
CA ALA A 194 26.81 6.40 14.07
C ALA A 194 26.00 5.60 15.08
N GLN A 195 25.18 4.67 14.62
CA GLN A 195 24.25 3.95 15.50
C GLN A 195 23.92 2.55 15.04
N ILE A 196 23.51 1.72 16.00
CA ILE A 196 22.78 0.47 15.76
C ILE A 196 21.39 0.66 16.36
N ALA A 197 20.35 0.41 15.56
CA ALA A 197 18.97 0.48 15.99
C ALA A 197 18.23 -0.82 15.69
N THR A 198 17.23 -1.13 16.50
CA THR A 198 16.44 -2.35 16.35
C THR A 198 14.95 -2.05 16.44
N ARG A 199 14.16 -2.82 15.69
CA ARG A 199 12.70 -2.78 15.71
C ARG A 199 12.16 -4.19 15.62
N LEU A 200 11.21 -4.53 16.47
CA LEU A 200 10.45 -5.77 16.43
C LEU A 200 8.99 -5.43 16.14
N ASN A 201 8.45 -6.00 15.10
CA ASN A 201 7.04 -5.92 14.74
C ASN A 201 6.40 -7.27 15.05
N LEU A 202 5.33 -7.28 15.83
CA LEU A 202 4.57 -8.48 16.19
C LEU A 202 3.11 -8.28 15.84
N ASP A 203 2.62 -9.06 14.89
CA ASP A 203 1.22 -9.17 14.54
C ASP A 203 0.61 -10.38 15.23
N VAL A 204 -0.51 -10.18 15.91
CA VAL A 204 -1.29 -11.21 16.57
C VAL A 204 -2.65 -11.28 15.91
N ASP A 205 -2.97 -12.39 15.28
CA ASP A 205 -4.27 -12.64 14.63
C ASP A 205 -5.00 -13.76 15.37
N PHE A 206 -6.08 -13.41 16.05
CA PHE A 206 -6.98 -14.35 16.68
C PHE A 206 -8.25 -14.51 15.85
N LYS A 207 -8.29 -15.56 15.07
CA LYS A 207 -9.41 -15.94 14.23
C LYS A 207 -10.49 -16.63 15.06
N ILE A 208 -11.74 -16.21 14.90
CA ILE A 208 -12.91 -16.78 15.58
C ILE A 208 -13.70 -17.63 14.59
N THR A 209 -14.02 -17.06 13.43
CA THR A 209 -14.72 -17.73 12.32
C THR A 209 -13.96 -17.51 11.01
N ALA A 210 -14.59 -17.67 9.87
CA ALA A 210 -13.98 -17.33 8.58
C ALA A 210 -13.82 -15.81 8.38
N THR A 211 -14.69 -15.00 8.96
CA THR A 211 -14.78 -13.55 8.78
C THR A 211 -14.51 -12.77 10.05
N GLU A 212 -14.83 -13.28 11.21
CA GLU A 212 -14.64 -12.60 12.50
C GLU A 212 -13.26 -12.89 13.09
N ARG A 213 -12.50 -11.80 13.36
CA ARG A 213 -11.14 -11.84 13.91
C ARG A 213 -10.86 -10.70 14.86
N ILE A 214 -9.90 -10.89 15.73
CA ILE A 214 -9.28 -9.84 16.53
C ILE A 214 -7.82 -9.75 16.11
N HIS A 215 -7.40 -8.55 15.71
CA HIS A 215 -6.02 -8.25 15.37
C HIS A 215 -5.40 -7.36 16.43
N ALA A 216 -4.12 -7.59 16.74
CA ALA A 216 -3.30 -6.69 17.52
C ALA A 216 -1.91 -6.59 16.90
N PHE A 217 -1.36 -5.39 16.86
CA PHE A 217 0.01 -5.13 16.39
C PHE A 217 0.80 -4.44 17.49
N PHE A 218 1.99 -4.95 17.75
CA PHE A 218 2.89 -4.45 18.78
C PHE A 218 4.25 -4.13 18.19
N THR A 219 4.89 -3.09 18.74
CA THR A 219 6.26 -2.70 18.42
C THR A 219 7.12 -2.59 19.70
N PRO A 220 7.48 -3.72 20.35
CA PRO A 220 8.03 -3.72 21.71
C PRO A 220 9.33 -2.91 21.92
N PHE A 221 10.05 -2.58 20.85
CA PHE A 221 11.30 -1.82 20.91
C PHE A 221 11.16 -0.41 20.34
N GLN A 222 9.94 0.15 20.40
CA GLN A 222 9.63 1.47 19.91
C GLN A 222 8.66 2.15 20.89
N ASP A 223 8.96 3.38 21.33
CA ASP A 223 8.05 4.24 22.10
C ASP A 223 7.56 5.39 21.20
N GLY A 224 6.28 5.38 20.89
CA GLY A 224 5.65 6.34 19.98
C GLY A 224 6.30 6.37 18.59
N ASN A 225 6.11 7.49 17.90
CA ASN A 225 6.62 7.66 16.55
C ASN A 225 8.11 8.01 16.56
N ALA A 226 8.93 7.24 15.85
CA ALA A 226 10.36 7.50 15.63
C ALA A 226 11.31 7.40 16.84
N LYS A 227 10.89 6.85 17.97
CA LYS A 227 11.80 6.50 19.05
C LYS A 227 12.02 4.99 19.08
N PHE A 228 13.19 4.55 18.69
CA PHE A 228 13.56 3.14 18.61
C PHE A 228 14.67 2.81 19.60
N SER A 229 14.66 1.60 20.14
CA SER A 229 15.77 1.08 20.90
C SER A 229 17.04 1.09 20.08
N ARG A 230 18.05 1.85 20.54
CA ARG A 230 19.28 2.07 19.79
C ARG A 230 20.49 2.36 20.66
N PHE A 231 21.64 2.04 20.14
CA PHE A 231 22.92 2.47 20.68
C PHE A 231 23.60 3.45 19.71
N GLU A 232 23.83 4.67 20.17
CA GLU A 232 24.57 5.70 19.45
C GLU A 232 26.05 5.60 19.86
N PHE A 233 26.96 5.39 18.89
CA PHE A 233 28.38 5.25 19.12
C PHE A 233 29.08 6.59 19.35
N GLY A 234 28.37 7.68 19.14
CA GLY A 234 28.84 9.03 19.22
C GLY A 234 28.34 9.84 18.02
N GLY A 235 28.57 11.14 18.11
CA GLY A 235 28.30 12.10 17.07
C GLY A 235 29.34 13.20 17.18
N ARG A 236 29.10 14.35 16.57
CA ARG A 236 29.99 15.53 16.69
C ARG A 236 30.27 15.93 18.16
N ASP A 237 29.33 15.63 19.05
CA ASP A 237 29.42 15.93 20.49
C ASP A 237 30.03 14.77 21.32
N GLY A 238 30.40 13.65 20.67
CA GLY A 238 31.22 12.58 21.22
C GLY A 238 30.55 11.67 22.26
N ASP A 239 29.31 11.89 22.60
CA ASP A 239 28.64 11.14 23.65
C ASP A 239 28.09 9.81 23.11
N GLN A 240 28.49 8.72 23.77
CA GLN A 240 27.87 7.41 23.55
C GLN A 240 26.58 7.34 24.38
N LYS A 241 25.49 6.90 23.76
CA LYS A 241 24.21 6.82 24.42
C LYS A 241 23.49 5.53 24.06
N PHE A 242 22.99 4.83 25.06
CA PHE A 242 22.03 3.77 24.89
C PHE A 242 20.63 4.31 25.20
N ASN A 243 19.72 4.17 24.27
CA ASN A 243 18.32 4.46 24.45
C ASN A 243 17.60 3.11 24.38
N ASP A 244 16.98 2.68 25.46
CA ASP A 244 16.06 1.55 25.46
C ASP A 244 14.64 2.09 25.45
N GLU A 245 13.95 1.76 24.43
CA GLU A 245 12.54 2.10 24.25
C GLU A 245 11.77 0.79 24.32
N ILE A 246 11.09 0.55 25.44
CA ILE A 246 10.26 -0.63 25.63
C ILE A 246 8.83 -0.18 25.79
N ASP A 247 8.00 -0.52 24.83
CA ASP A 247 6.57 -0.27 24.82
C ASP A 247 5.82 -1.55 24.48
N LEU A 248 4.85 -1.92 25.28
CA LEU A 248 3.99 -3.08 25.07
C LEU A 248 2.55 -2.67 24.77
N ASP A 249 2.30 -1.38 24.63
CA ASP A 249 0.98 -0.91 24.24
C ASP A 249 0.74 -1.27 22.77
N PRO A 250 -0.46 -1.76 22.44
CA PRO A 250 -0.76 -2.12 21.07
C PRO A 250 -0.84 -0.89 20.19
N GLN A 251 -0.09 -0.90 19.09
CA GLN A 251 -0.20 0.11 18.04
C GLN A 251 -1.52 -0.02 17.27
N THR A 252 -2.08 -1.24 17.18
CA THR A 252 -3.45 -1.51 16.75
C THR A 252 -4.06 -2.60 17.59
N LEU A 253 -5.37 -2.47 17.87
CA LEU A 253 -6.18 -3.52 18.49
C LEU A 253 -7.63 -3.36 18.04
N PHE A 254 -8.06 -4.22 17.15
CA PHE A 254 -9.38 -4.10 16.56
C PHE A 254 -10.03 -5.44 16.29
N PHE A 255 -11.34 -5.41 16.21
CA PHE A 255 -12.19 -6.50 15.75
C PHE A 255 -12.64 -6.21 14.32
N GLU A 256 -12.54 -7.19 13.45
CA GLU A 256 -13.14 -7.17 12.12
C GLU A 256 -14.14 -8.30 11.95
N GLY A 257 -15.12 -8.10 11.07
CA GLY A 257 -16.13 -9.09 10.77
C GLY A 257 -16.99 -8.70 9.57
N ASP A 258 -17.95 -9.58 9.27
CA ASP A 258 -18.95 -9.32 8.24
C ASP A 258 -20.37 -9.47 8.80
N LEU A 259 -21.16 -8.40 8.73
CA LEU A 259 -22.53 -8.41 9.26
C LEU A 259 -23.45 -9.38 8.51
N GLY A 260 -23.21 -9.63 7.21
CA GLY A 260 -23.93 -10.63 6.45
C GLY A 260 -23.65 -12.04 6.94
N SER A 261 -22.38 -12.35 7.23
CA SER A 261 -21.96 -13.65 7.79
C SER A 261 -22.50 -13.85 9.20
N ILE A 262 -22.43 -12.84 10.05
CA ILE A 262 -23.01 -12.88 11.42
C ILE A 262 -24.53 -13.10 11.35
N TYR A 263 -25.24 -12.34 10.52
CA TYR A 263 -26.68 -12.50 10.32
C TYR A 263 -27.02 -13.91 9.84
N SER A 264 -26.26 -14.43 8.85
CA SER A 264 -26.45 -15.78 8.32
C SER A 264 -26.30 -16.84 9.40
N GLY A 265 -25.26 -16.70 10.23
CA GLY A 265 -25.02 -17.60 11.36
C GLY A 265 -26.16 -17.60 12.37
N VAL A 266 -26.59 -16.43 12.81
CA VAL A 266 -27.63 -16.28 13.85
C VAL A 266 -29.03 -16.65 13.34
N SER A 267 -29.39 -16.24 12.12
CA SER A 267 -30.71 -16.48 11.54
C SER A 267 -30.87 -17.90 10.97
N GLY A 268 -29.77 -18.57 10.62
CA GLY A 268 -29.76 -19.81 9.87
C GLY A 268 -30.22 -19.66 8.41
N GLN A 269 -30.18 -18.43 7.88
CA GLN A 269 -30.52 -18.10 6.50
C GLN A 269 -29.39 -17.28 5.88
N TYR A 270 -29.04 -17.53 4.64
CA TYR A 270 -28.04 -16.75 3.95
C TYR A 270 -28.46 -15.29 3.81
N ALA A 271 -27.60 -14.38 4.22
CA ALA A 271 -27.77 -12.96 3.95
C ALA A 271 -27.66 -12.70 2.43
N GLY A 272 -28.50 -11.79 1.93
CA GLY A 272 -28.39 -11.32 0.54
C GLY A 272 -27.40 -10.16 0.38
N PHE A 273 -26.51 -9.96 1.35
CA PHE A 273 -25.55 -8.84 1.37
C PHE A 273 -24.28 -9.25 2.13
N ASP A 274 -23.18 -8.63 1.74
CA ASP A 274 -21.92 -8.58 2.48
C ASP A 274 -21.74 -7.15 3.01
N LEU A 275 -21.35 -7.00 4.26
CA LEU A 275 -21.11 -5.71 4.88
C LEU A 275 -19.95 -5.83 5.88
N PRO A 276 -18.71 -5.89 5.37
CA PRO A 276 -17.51 -5.91 6.19
C PRO A 276 -17.43 -4.67 7.07
N PHE A 277 -16.98 -4.84 8.29
CA PHE A 277 -16.78 -3.76 9.23
C PHE A 277 -15.57 -4.02 10.12
N THR A 278 -15.04 -2.96 10.68
CA THR A 278 -14.01 -3.00 11.72
C THR A 278 -14.32 -2.00 12.82
N VAL A 279 -13.89 -2.31 14.05
CA VAL A 279 -14.08 -1.46 15.22
C VAL A 279 -12.94 -1.64 16.21
N GLY A 280 -12.47 -0.55 16.79
CA GLY A 280 -11.36 -0.51 17.74
C GLY A 280 -10.28 0.46 17.30
N LEU A 281 -9.05 0.24 17.73
CA LEU A 281 -7.86 0.95 17.24
C LEU A 281 -7.38 0.27 15.95
N PHE A 282 -7.92 0.69 14.82
CA PHE A 282 -7.70 0.02 13.54
C PHE A 282 -6.83 0.84 12.60
N PRO A 283 -6.00 0.20 11.75
CA PRO A 283 -5.16 0.91 10.80
C PRO A 283 -6.01 1.49 9.67
N LEU A 284 -5.90 2.80 9.45
CA LEU A 284 -6.42 3.48 8.26
C LEU A 284 -5.27 3.69 7.28
N PHE A 285 -5.23 2.89 6.22
CA PHE A 285 -4.18 2.93 5.22
C PHE A 285 -4.79 3.12 3.83
N LEU A 286 -4.71 4.35 3.31
CA LEU A 286 -5.36 4.74 2.06
C LEU A 286 -4.35 5.34 1.07
N GLN A 287 -4.52 5.03 -0.21
CA GLN A 287 -3.66 5.48 -1.31
C GLN A 287 -2.17 5.20 -1.07
N ASN A 288 -1.84 3.94 -0.74
CA ASN A 288 -0.49 3.51 -0.39
C ASN A 288 0.09 4.25 0.82
N GLY A 289 -0.78 4.66 1.76
CA GLY A 289 -0.38 5.38 2.96
C GLY A 289 0.01 6.84 2.72
N ILE A 290 -0.27 7.40 1.54
CA ILE A 290 0.01 8.81 1.27
C ILE A 290 -1.06 9.70 1.89
N TRP A 291 -2.34 9.36 1.68
CA TRP A 291 -3.46 10.15 2.21
C TRP A 291 -3.79 9.82 3.65
N ALA A 292 -3.72 8.54 4.02
CA ALA A 292 -3.90 8.10 5.40
C ALA A 292 -2.94 6.96 5.72
N ASN A 293 -2.25 7.05 6.86
CA ASN A 293 -1.32 6.05 7.36
C ASN A 293 -1.20 6.15 8.88
N ASP A 294 -2.27 5.77 9.57
CA ASP A 294 -2.32 5.82 11.03
C ASP A 294 -3.27 4.76 11.58
N ALA A 295 -3.16 4.49 12.88
CA ALA A 295 -4.12 3.70 13.63
C ALA A 295 -5.07 4.62 14.38
N ILE A 296 -6.35 4.62 14.04
CA ILE A 296 -7.36 5.49 14.60
C ILE A 296 -8.36 4.72 15.47
N LEU A 297 -8.80 5.30 16.57
CA LEU A 297 -9.80 4.68 17.46
C LEU A 297 -11.21 5.00 16.98
N GLY A 298 -11.89 3.99 16.45
CA GLY A 298 -13.23 4.20 15.88
C GLY A 298 -13.77 2.97 15.18
N GLY A 299 -14.34 3.15 13.99
CA GLY A 299 -14.86 2.06 13.19
C GLY A 299 -15.00 2.44 11.71
N ALA A 300 -15.05 1.41 10.87
CA ALA A 300 -15.32 1.55 9.45
C ALA A 300 -16.28 0.47 8.96
N VAL A 301 -17.00 0.77 7.88
CA VAL A 301 -17.90 -0.15 7.21
C VAL A 301 -17.75 0.00 5.71
N THR A 302 -17.72 -1.11 4.98
CA THR A 302 -17.54 -1.12 3.53
C THR A 302 -18.76 -1.71 2.82
N LEU A 303 -19.19 -1.05 1.77
CA LEU A 303 -20.12 -1.58 0.76
C LEU A 303 -19.29 -2.18 -0.38
N PRO A 304 -18.99 -3.49 -0.35
CA PRO A 304 -18.03 -4.08 -1.27
C PRO A 304 -18.65 -4.43 -2.62
N ALA A 305 -17.80 -4.48 -3.64
CA ALA A 305 -18.05 -5.12 -4.94
C ALA A 305 -19.40 -4.77 -5.58
N ARG A 306 -19.75 -3.48 -5.63
CA ARG A 306 -20.95 -2.99 -6.31
C ARG A 306 -20.67 -2.81 -7.79
N ASN A 307 -21.73 -2.92 -8.61
CA ASN A 307 -21.69 -2.56 -10.01
C ASN A 307 -22.89 -1.68 -10.37
N SER A 308 -22.74 -0.89 -11.41
CA SER A 308 -23.82 -0.05 -11.92
C SER A 308 -23.79 -0.04 -13.45
N PRO A 309 -24.53 -0.93 -14.10
CA PRO A 309 -24.63 -0.95 -15.57
C PRO A 309 -25.16 0.36 -16.15
N THR A 310 -25.98 1.10 -15.37
CA THR A 310 -26.59 2.37 -15.81
C THR A 310 -25.56 3.46 -16.09
N ILE A 311 -24.48 3.49 -15.29
CA ILE A 311 -23.39 4.48 -15.42
C ILE A 311 -22.10 3.84 -15.92
N GLY A 312 -22.16 2.56 -16.36
CA GLY A 312 -21.01 1.84 -16.94
C GLY A 312 -19.90 1.50 -15.95
N LEU A 313 -20.20 1.40 -14.65
CA LEU A 313 -19.24 0.98 -13.64
C LEU A 313 -19.29 -0.53 -13.45
N SER A 314 -18.14 -1.18 -13.64
CA SER A 314 -18.01 -2.64 -13.54
C SER A 314 -17.80 -3.10 -12.10
N ASN A 315 -17.07 -2.32 -11.30
CA ASN A 315 -16.82 -2.60 -9.90
C ASN A 315 -16.55 -1.30 -9.15
N TYR A 316 -17.14 -1.15 -7.97
CA TYR A 316 -16.79 -0.08 -7.03
C TYR A 316 -17.08 -0.51 -5.60
N ASP A 317 -16.25 -0.02 -4.70
CA ASP A 317 -16.39 -0.15 -3.26
C ASP A 317 -16.55 1.22 -2.64
N ILE A 318 -17.32 1.32 -1.56
CA ILE A 318 -17.42 2.54 -0.76
C ILE A 318 -17.19 2.17 0.69
N THR A 319 -16.21 2.80 1.32
CA THR A 319 -15.93 2.65 2.74
C THR A 319 -16.24 3.94 3.47
N PHE A 320 -17.01 3.85 4.54
CA PHE A 320 -17.24 4.93 5.49
C PHE A 320 -16.44 4.63 6.75
N PHE A 321 -15.82 5.66 7.32
CA PHE A 321 -15.06 5.53 8.56
C PHE A 321 -15.32 6.71 9.49
N ALA A 322 -15.17 6.45 10.78
CA ALA A 322 -15.27 7.45 11.83
C ALA A 322 -14.27 7.11 12.93
N ALA A 323 -13.59 8.14 13.45
CA ALA A 323 -12.77 8.04 14.65
C ALA A 323 -13.11 9.19 15.60
N PHE A 324 -12.88 8.96 16.87
CA PHE A 324 -13.15 9.92 17.93
C PHE A 324 -11.98 10.06 18.91
N ASP A 325 -10.88 9.41 18.61
CA ASP A 325 -9.64 9.45 19.38
C ASP A 325 -8.48 8.88 18.53
N ASN A 326 -7.24 9.14 18.96
CA ASN A 326 -6.01 8.68 18.34
C ASN A 326 -5.92 9.06 16.85
N VAL A 327 -6.09 10.37 16.57
CA VAL A 327 -6.04 10.92 15.21
C VAL A 327 -4.82 11.83 15.11
N ASP A 328 -3.74 11.36 14.48
CA ASP A 328 -2.55 12.17 14.25
C ASP A 328 -2.72 13.02 12.98
N ASN A 329 -2.85 14.33 13.17
CA ASN A 329 -2.92 15.30 12.07
C ASN A 329 -2.16 16.57 12.43
N ALA A 330 -1.48 17.17 11.46
CA ALA A 330 -0.62 18.34 11.68
C ALA A 330 -1.40 19.60 12.12
N SER A 331 -2.69 19.70 11.84
CA SER A 331 -3.55 20.81 12.31
C SER A 331 -3.87 20.71 13.81
N LEU A 332 -3.68 19.58 14.44
CA LEU A 332 -3.94 19.34 15.85
C LEU A 332 -2.66 19.51 16.67
N VAL A 333 -2.40 20.70 17.18
CA VAL A 333 -1.15 20.99 17.88
C VAL A 333 -1.41 21.48 19.29
N LYS A 334 -0.77 20.83 20.27
CA LYS A 334 -0.73 21.27 21.69
C LYS A 334 0.07 22.57 21.82
N ALA A 335 -0.18 23.33 22.87
CA ALA A 335 0.55 24.58 23.18
C ALA A 335 2.10 24.39 23.26
N ASN A 336 2.59 23.16 23.41
CA ASN A 336 4.02 22.83 23.42
C ASN A 336 4.58 22.47 22.04
N GLY A 337 3.80 22.62 20.96
CA GLY A 337 4.17 22.30 19.57
C GLY A 337 4.15 20.82 19.21
N LYS A 338 3.60 19.95 20.06
CA LYS A 338 3.41 18.52 19.75
C LYS A 338 2.03 18.27 19.20
N VAL A 339 1.89 17.31 18.33
CA VAL A 339 0.59 16.83 17.84
C VAL A 339 -0.28 16.37 19.02
N ASP A 340 -1.55 16.71 18.95
CA ASP A 340 -2.60 16.32 19.90
C ASP A 340 -3.52 15.31 19.26
N ASN A 341 -3.27 14.03 19.45
CA ASN A 341 -4.04 12.95 18.85
C ASN A 341 -5.27 12.52 19.67
N ASP A 342 -5.44 13.10 20.90
CA ASP A 342 -6.48 12.69 21.84
C ASP A 342 -7.78 13.52 21.71
N HIS A 343 -7.76 14.60 20.94
CA HIS A 343 -8.82 15.60 20.96
C HIS A 343 -9.36 15.92 19.56
N ALA A 344 -9.77 14.90 18.82
CA ALA A 344 -10.41 15.10 17.51
C ALA A 344 -11.46 14.05 17.18
N ASN A 345 -12.46 14.47 16.40
CA ASN A 345 -13.35 13.58 15.69
C ASN A 345 -12.98 13.58 14.20
N LEU A 346 -12.94 12.43 13.59
CA LEU A 346 -12.72 12.26 12.17
C LEU A 346 -13.89 11.50 11.56
N LEU A 347 -14.45 12.05 10.48
CA LEU A 347 -15.47 11.38 9.68
C LEU A 347 -15.00 11.34 8.24
N GLY A 348 -15.20 10.23 7.55
CA GLY A 348 -14.79 10.18 6.16
C GLY A 348 -15.43 9.07 5.36
N ALA A 349 -15.20 9.18 4.05
CA ALA A 349 -15.59 8.17 3.09
C ALA A 349 -14.51 8.06 2.00
N THR A 350 -14.29 6.86 1.52
CA THR A 350 -13.40 6.59 0.39
C THR A 350 -14.06 5.61 -0.57
N THR A 351 -13.69 5.69 -1.84
CA THR A 351 -14.19 4.79 -2.87
C THR A 351 -13.06 4.35 -3.79
N PHE A 352 -13.15 3.12 -4.23
CA PHE A 352 -12.33 2.54 -5.28
C PHE A 352 -13.24 2.14 -6.43
N ILE A 353 -12.92 2.55 -7.66
CA ILE A 353 -13.80 2.40 -8.82
C ILE A 353 -12.99 1.91 -10.02
N ASP A 354 -13.40 0.79 -10.61
CA ASP A 354 -12.94 0.35 -11.94
C ASP A 354 -13.67 1.13 -13.02
N ALA A 355 -12.97 2.07 -13.66
CA ALA A 355 -13.55 2.89 -14.72
C ALA A 355 -12.50 3.38 -15.72
N PHE A 356 -12.93 3.69 -16.94
CA PHE A 356 -12.13 4.28 -18.01
C PHE A 356 -10.82 3.51 -18.35
N GLY A 357 -10.81 2.21 -18.14
CA GLY A 357 -9.66 1.34 -18.37
C GLY A 357 -8.53 1.51 -17.36
N GLY A 358 -8.85 1.94 -16.17
CA GLY A 358 -7.97 2.13 -15.03
C GLY A 358 -8.74 2.09 -13.72
N TYR A 359 -8.12 2.58 -12.65
CA TYR A 359 -8.67 2.61 -11.31
C TYR A 359 -8.76 4.05 -10.82
N ILE A 360 -9.89 4.41 -10.25
CA ILE A 360 -10.11 5.69 -9.56
C ILE A 360 -10.19 5.39 -8.07
N GLU A 361 -9.42 6.11 -7.29
CA GLU A 361 -9.57 6.20 -5.84
C GLU A 361 -9.96 7.63 -5.50
N ALA A 362 -10.99 7.82 -4.69
CA ALA A 362 -11.39 9.14 -4.24
C ALA A 362 -11.80 9.08 -2.78
N GLY A 363 -11.60 10.17 -2.06
CA GLY A 363 -11.92 10.23 -0.65
C GLY A 363 -12.22 11.66 -0.18
N TYR A 364 -12.98 11.71 0.90
CA TYR A 364 -13.26 12.90 1.66
C TYR A 364 -13.14 12.58 3.15
N GLY A 365 -12.47 13.46 3.90
CA GLY A 365 -12.37 13.43 5.34
C GLY A 365 -12.74 14.78 5.94
N PHE A 366 -13.40 14.75 7.08
CA PHE A 366 -13.70 15.93 7.89
C PHE A 366 -13.14 15.70 9.28
N LEU A 367 -12.24 16.58 9.70
CA LEU A 367 -11.58 16.57 10.99
C LEU A 367 -12.16 17.73 11.82
N GLN A 368 -12.61 17.42 13.02
CA GLN A 368 -13.10 18.41 13.98
C GLN A 368 -12.36 18.26 15.31
N GLY A 369 -11.66 19.30 15.71
CA GLY A 369 -11.02 19.39 17.02
C GLY A 369 -12.05 19.45 18.15
N THR A 370 -11.71 18.86 19.29
CA THR A 370 -12.54 18.87 20.51
C THR A 370 -11.74 19.37 21.70
N GLY A 371 -12.40 19.80 22.76
CA GLY A 371 -11.74 20.25 24.00
C GLY A 371 -10.66 21.31 23.76
N PRO A 372 -9.37 21.05 24.03
CA PRO A 372 -8.29 22.00 23.78
C PRO A 372 -8.09 22.38 22.30
N GLN A 373 -8.60 21.57 21.37
CA GLN A 373 -8.53 21.78 19.93
C GLN A 373 -9.84 22.33 19.35
N GLU A 374 -10.77 22.78 20.21
CA GLU A 374 -12.02 23.40 19.75
C GLU A 374 -11.75 24.60 18.84
N GLY A 375 -12.38 24.61 17.67
CA GLY A 375 -12.15 25.60 16.61
C GLY A 375 -11.33 25.11 15.44
N VAL A 376 -10.67 23.94 15.54
CA VAL A 376 -10.06 23.28 14.38
C VAL A 376 -11.18 22.56 13.59
N GLU A 377 -11.35 22.95 12.33
CA GLU A 377 -12.27 22.31 11.40
C GLU A 377 -11.58 22.19 10.04
N GLN A 378 -11.14 20.97 9.67
CA GLN A 378 -10.39 20.74 8.45
C GLN A 378 -11.11 19.76 7.52
N HIS A 379 -11.07 20.06 6.24
CA HIS A 379 -11.59 19.23 5.17
C HIS A 379 -10.45 18.68 4.33
N PHE A 380 -10.47 17.40 4.06
CA PHE A 380 -9.46 16.71 3.25
C PHE A 380 -10.13 16.06 2.05
N LEU A 381 -9.61 16.32 0.87
CA LEU A 381 -10.07 15.73 -0.38
C LEU A 381 -8.93 15.01 -1.06
N THR A 382 -9.23 13.88 -1.67
CA THR A 382 -8.27 13.17 -2.51
C THR A 382 -8.94 12.55 -3.72
N ALA A 383 -8.20 12.51 -4.82
CA ALA A 383 -8.55 11.76 -6.01
C ALA A 383 -7.28 11.21 -6.67
N ALA A 384 -7.31 9.95 -7.06
CA ALA A 384 -6.25 9.30 -7.79
C ALA A 384 -6.79 8.55 -9.00
N TYR A 385 -6.04 8.54 -10.08
CA TYR A 385 -6.32 7.73 -11.25
C TYR A 385 -5.07 6.95 -11.66
N SER A 386 -5.18 5.63 -11.64
CA SER A 386 -4.08 4.73 -11.99
C SER A 386 -4.41 3.97 -13.26
N ARG A 387 -3.52 4.05 -14.25
CA ARG A 387 -3.71 3.41 -15.55
C ARG A 387 -2.40 3.03 -16.21
N ARG A 388 -2.46 2.02 -17.06
CA ARG A 388 -1.38 1.67 -17.99
C ARG A 388 -1.67 2.27 -19.37
N TYR A 389 -0.77 3.15 -19.84
CA TYR A 389 -0.86 3.79 -21.16
C TYR A 389 -0.03 3.04 -22.20
N ALA A 390 -0.65 2.74 -23.34
CA ALA A 390 -0.02 2.04 -24.47
C ALA A 390 0.75 0.76 -24.07
N ASN A 391 0.36 0.12 -22.97
CA ASN A 391 1.05 -1.03 -22.37
C ASN A 391 2.53 -0.78 -22.04
N THR A 392 2.97 0.49 -22.02
CA THR A 392 4.38 0.86 -21.85
C THR A 392 4.60 1.68 -20.58
N ILE A 393 3.66 2.55 -20.20
CA ILE A 393 3.79 3.41 -19.03
C ILE A 393 2.71 3.03 -18.02
N SER A 394 3.12 2.59 -16.84
CA SER A 394 2.23 2.49 -15.68
C SER A 394 2.26 3.84 -14.97
N ASN A 395 1.11 4.48 -14.87
CA ASN A 395 0.98 5.81 -14.26
C ASN A 395 -0.06 5.77 -13.14
N SER A 396 0.23 6.51 -12.08
CA SER A 396 -0.72 6.89 -11.04
C SER A 396 -0.62 8.39 -10.82
N THR A 397 -1.71 9.08 -11.03
CA THR A 397 -1.80 10.53 -10.80
C THR A 397 -2.72 10.78 -9.64
N ARG A 398 -2.28 11.59 -8.67
CA ARG A 398 -3.01 11.90 -7.44
C ARG A 398 -3.11 13.39 -7.21
N VAL A 399 -4.23 13.81 -6.65
CA VAL A 399 -4.46 15.16 -6.17
C VAL A 399 -4.92 15.07 -4.72
N PHE A 400 -4.37 15.90 -3.88
CA PHE A 400 -4.73 16.05 -2.48
C PHE A 400 -5.04 17.50 -2.21
N ALA A 401 -6.01 17.76 -1.36
CA ALA A 401 -6.34 19.12 -0.91
C ALA A 401 -6.81 19.06 0.53
N ASN A 402 -6.32 19.98 1.33
CA ASN A 402 -6.79 20.26 2.68
C ASN A 402 -7.12 21.75 2.80
N PHE A 403 -8.19 22.05 3.53
CA PHE A 403 -8.62 23.43 3.77
C PHE A 403 -9.54 23.51 4.99
N GLY A 404 -9.50 24.62 5.67
CA GLY A 404 -10.35 24.86 6.82
C GLY A 404 -9.77 25.84 7.82
N ASP A 405 -10.26 25.77 9.04
CA ASP A 405 -9.79 26.57 10.15
C ASP A 405 -8.87 25.73 11.04
N ASP A 406 -7.67 26.20 11.31
CA ASP A 406 -6.69 25.59 12.21
C ASP A 406 -6.26 26.60 13.31
N ASN A 407 -5.74 26.06 14.42
CA ASN A 407 -5.31 26.88 15.55
C ASN A 407 -3.85 27.35 15.43
N GLN A 408 -3.06 26.83 14.50
CA GLN A 408 -1.61 27.01 14.44
C GLN A 408 -1.11 27.54 13.08
N GLY A 409 -2.01 27.77 12.12
CA GLY A 409 -1.64 28.31 10.81
C GLY A 409 -0.89 27.30 9.93
N THR A 410 -1.21 26.00 10.04
CA THR A 410 -0.71 25.01 9.07
C THR A 410 -1.21 25.34 7.66
N GLY A 411 -2.38 25.95 7.56
CA GLY A 411 -2.91 26.55 6.34
C GLY A 411 -3.53 25.56 5.36
N ASP A 412 -4.11 26.12 4.32
CA ASP A 412 -4.67 25.36 3.20
C ASP A 412 -3.56 24.85 2.28
N GLY A 413 -3.77 23.67 1.68
CA GLY A 413 -2.80 23.12 0.74
C GLY A 413 -3.42 22.27 -0.36
N VAL A 414 -2.71 22.21 -1.48
CA VAL A 414 -3.04 21.32 -2.60
C VAL A 414 -1.77 20.71 -3.14
N ALA A 415 -1.73 19.40 -3.32
CA ALA A 415 -0.63 18.71 -3.97
C ALA A 415 -1.11 17.90 -5.17
N PHE A 416 -0.27 17.89 -6.20
CA PHE A 416 -0.38 17.02 -7.37
C PHE A 416 0.85 16.12 -7.41
N ILE A 417 0.64 14.80 -7.52
CA ILE A 417 1.70 13.80 -7.62
C ILE A 417 1.43 12.92 -8.83
N SER A 418 2.44 12.72 -9.67
CA SER A 418 2.39 11.78 -10.80
C SER A 418 3.53 10.78 -10.69
N GLU A 419 3.20 9.53 -10.46
CA GLU A 419 4.13 8.40 -10.38
C GLU A 419 4.09 7.64 -11.70
N ASN A 420 5.26 7.42 -12.31
CA ASN A 420 5.35 6.81 -13.62
C ASN A 420 6.44 5.74 -13.63
N SER A 421 6.10 4.53 -14.06
CA SER A 421 7.06 3.46 -14.29
C SER A 421 7.02 3.04 -15.74
N LEU A 422 8.19 2.99 -16.38
CA LEU A 422 8.32 2.53 -17.76
C LEU A 422 8.38 0.99 -17.77
N ILE A 423 7.43 0.37 -18.45
CA ILE A 423 7.47 -1.06 -18.75
C ILE A 423 8.44 -1.27 -19.90
N SER A 424 9.70 -1.56 -19.56
CA SER A 424 10.75 -1.79 -20.53
C SER A 424 10.53 -3.11 -21.29
N PRO A 425 11.26 -3.38 -22.38
CA PRO A 425 11.26 -4.71 -23.01
C PRO A 425 11.76 -5.85 -22.09
N LEU A 426 12.34 -5.50 -20.95
CA LEU A 426 12.81 -6.41 -19.90
C LEU A 426 12.18 -6.05 -18.54
N PRO A 427 10.84 -6.05 -18.38
CA PRO A 427 10.18 -5.48 -17.20
C PRO A 427 10.43 -6.27 -15.92
N SER A 428 10.81 -7.53 -16.00
CA SER A 428 11.24 -8.32 -14.84
C SER A 428 12.70 -8.05 -14.44
N THR A 429 13.42 -7.22 -15.19
CA THR A 429 14.83 -6.94 -14.96
C THR A 429 15.10 -5.44 -14.83
N LEU A 430 14.48 -4.62 -15.64
CA LEU A 430 14.77 -3.19 -15.73
C LEU A 430 13.49 -2.36 -15.68
N LEU A 431 13.36 -1.54 -14.65
CA LEU A 431 12.21 -0.69 -14.37
C LEU A 431 12.65 0.76 -14.17
N PRO A 432 12.77 1.56 -15.24
CA PRO A 432 12.94 2.99 -15.12
C PRO A 432 11.65 3.63 -14.56
N TYR A 433 11.81 4.64 -13.72
CA TYR A 433 10.68 5.44 -13.24
C TYR A 433 10.98 6.93 -13.23
N ALA A 434 9.92 7.72 -13.31
CA ALA A 434 10.00 9.17 -13.27
C ALA A 434 8.75 9.70 -12.54
N ASN A 435 8.93 10.24 -11.35
CA ASN A 435 7.87 10.75 -10.52
C ASN A 435 8.00 12.26 -10.38
N PHE A 436 6.87 12.96 -10.37
CA PHE A 436 6.83 14.42 -10.33
C PHE A 436 5.81 14.86 -9.30
N PHE A 437 6.06 16.00 -8.69
CA PHE A 437 5.11 16.62 -7.79
C PHE A 437 5.14 18.15 -7.90
N VAL A 438 4.03 18.75 -7.49
CA VAL A 438 3.92 20.18 -7.20
C VAL A 438 2.94 20.34 -6.05
N GLY A 439 3.30 21.14 -5.07
CA GLY A 439 2.44 21.49 -3.96
C GLY A 439 2.34 23.00 -3.79
N VAL A 440 1.18 23.49 -3.40
CA VAL A 440 0.84 24.89 -3.18
C VAL A 440 0.23 25.03 -1.80
N GLY A 441 0.66 26.00 -1.04
CA GLY A 441 0.31 26.12 0.37
C GLY A 441 0.95 24.99 1.17
N ASN A 442 0.24 24.43 2.12
CA ASN A 442 0.72 23.35 2.98
C ASN A 442 -0.15 22.08 2.80
N PRO A 443 0.09 21.27 1.78
CA PRO A 443 -0.67 20.04 1.58
C PRO A 443 -0.34 19.00 2.66
N GLU A 444 -1.39 18.49 3.32
CA GLU A 444 -1.28 17.55 4.42
C GLU A 444 -2.04 16.26 4.14
N PRO A 445 -1.55 15.10 4.66
CA PRO A 445 -2.34 13.88 4.70
C PRO A 445 -3.53 14.02 5.66
N LEU A 446 -4.55 13.17 5.47
CA LEU A 446 -5.70 13.12 6.37
C LEU A 446 -5.28 12.70 7.79
N VAL A 447 -4.46 11.66 7.88
CA VAL A 447 -3.83 11.19 9.13
C VAL A 447 -2.46 10.58 8.82
N ASP A 448 -1.47 10.87 9.65
CA ASP A 448 -0.14 10.26 9.55
C ASP A 448 0.56 10.13 10.90
N GLY A 449 0.48 8.95 11.49
CA GLY A 449 1.14 8.62 12.76
C GLY A 449 2.67 8.64 12.73
N ASN A 450 3.31 8.75 11.56
CA ASN A 450 4.77 8.79 11.44
C ASN A 450 5.33 10.19 11.19
N ASN A 451 4.49 11.22 11.12
CA ASN A 451 4.86 12.58 10.69
C ASN A 451 5.67 12.58 9.37
N ALA A 452 5.35 11.67 8.47
CA ALA A 452 5.94 11.64 7.15
C ALA A 452 5.12 12.54 6.23
N GLY A 453 5.81 13.30 5.38
CA GLY A 453 5.13 14.16 4.42
C GLY A 453 4.42 13.37 3.33
N ILE A 454 3.65 14.08 2.53
CA ILE A 454 2.83 13.56 1.44
C ILE A 454 3.68 12.95 0.29
N LEU A 455 4.99 13.29 0.20
CA LEU A 455 5.89 12.84 -0.87
C LEU A 455 6.62 11.52 -0.58
N LYS A 456 6.36 10.86 0.52
CA LYS A 456 7.08 9.64 0.96
C LYS A 456 7.20 8.51 -0.08
N ASN A 457 6.30 8.44 -1.06
CA ASN A 457 6.32 7.44 -2.12
C ASN A 457 6.86 7.96 -3.47
N VAL A 458 7.30 9.20 -3.56
CA VAL A 458 7.82 9.78 -4.81
C VAL A 458 9.14 9.15 -5.21
N GLY A 459 9.98 8.75 -4.23
CA GLY A 459 11.24 8.07 -4.50
C GLY A 459 11.99 7.69 -3.23
N ILE A 460 13.10 6.97 -3.37
CA ILE A 460 13.91 6.49 -2.25
C ILE A 460 14.59 7.62 -1.46
N ASN A 461 14.79 8.79 -2.07
CA ASN A 461 15.34 9.97 -1.41
C ASN A 461 14.31 10.70 -0.54
N PHE A 462 13.01 10.38 -0.66
CA PHE A 462 11.94 10.92 0.17
C PHE A 462 11.51 9.95 1.28
N GLU A 463 12.03 8.72 1.25
CA GLU A 463 11.62 7.65 2.16
C GLU A 463 12.54 7.57 3.38
N THR A 464 11.94 7.43 4.54
CA THR A 464 12.64 6.97 5.76
C THR A 464 11.71 6.06 6.56
N ASP A 465 12.28 5.06 7.25
CA ASP A 465 11.55 4.27 8.24
C ASP A 465 11.76 4.80 9.66
N ALA A 466 12.40 5.97 9.80
CA ALA A 466 12.82 6.63 11.02
C ALA A 466 13.73 5.80 11.96
N LEU A 467 13.96 4.50 11.67
CA LEU A 467 14.70 3.58 12.54
C LEU A 467 16.11 4.09 12.87
N THR A 468 16.78 4.67 11.88
CA THR A 468 18.16 5.17 12.03
C THR A 468 18.29 6.68 11.80
N GLY A 469 17.18 7.41 11.63
CA GLY A 469 17.24 8.83 11.27
C GLY A 469 17.99 9.07 9.95
N TYR A 470 17.84 8.16 9.00
CA TYR A 470 18.45 8.22 7.67
C TYR A 470 17.99 9.49 6.95
N PRO A 471 18.92 10.28 6.32
CA PRO A 471 18.55 11.52 5.66
C PRO A 471 17.54 11.32 4.53
N LYS A 472 16.57 12.21 4.45
CA LYS A 472 15.61 12.31 3.35
C LYS A 472 15.51 13.76 2.86
N LEU A 473 15.09 13.97 1.63
CA LEU A 473 14.66 15.27 1.13
C LEU A 473 13.38 15.70 1.83
N ASP A 474 13.05 16.98 1.75
CA ASP A 474 11.77 17.48 2.21
C ASP A 474 10.63 16.74 1.50
N ASP A 475 9.72 16.19 2.25
CA ASP A 475 8.62 15.38 1.76
C ASP A 475 7.24 16.00 2.00
N THR A 476 7.19 17.27 2.41
CA THR A 476 5.95 17.98 2.71
C THR A 476 5.20 18.44 1.47
N ALA A 477 5.88 18.72 0.37
CA ALA A 477 5.35 19.40 -0.82
C ALA A 477 4.90 20.86 -0.56
N SER A 478 5.24 21.47 0.57
CA SER A 478 4.80 22.82 0.93
C SER A 478 5.49 23.87 0.06
N ASN A 479 4.70 24.54 -0.82
CA ASN A 479 5.19 25.56 -1.77
C ASN A 479 6.42 25.12 -2.56
N THR A 480 6.44 23.84 -2.98
CA THR A 480 7.57 23.23 -3.69
C THR A 480 7.12 22.47 -4.93
N PHE A 481 8.05 22.26 -5.85
CA PHE A 481 7.92 21.32 -6.94
C PHE A 481 9.19 20.49 -7.10
N GLY A 482 9.07 19.36 -7.77
CA GLY A 482 10.23 18.50 -7.98
C GLY A 482 9.87 17.11 -8.44
N GLY A 483 10.72 16.15 -8.09
CA GLY A 483 10.48 14.75 -8.43
C GLY A 483 11.71 13.89 -8.29
N ALA A 484 11.57 12.65 -8.73
CA ALA A 484 12.59 11.62 -8.73
C ALA A 484 12.68 10.93 -10.09
N LEU A 485 13.88 10.68 -10.53
CA LEU A 485 14.20 9.85 -11.70
C LEU A 485 15.01 8.66 -11.21
N GLY A 486 14.52 7.46 -11.42
CA GLY A 486 15.17 6.27 -10.91
C GLY A 486 15.23 5.14 -11.92
N LEU A 487 16.11 4.22 -11.62
CA LEU A 487 16.32 3.00 -12.37
C LEU A 487 16.42 1.84 -11.39
N GLU A 488 15.45 0.96 -11.43
CA GLU A 488 15.46 -0.28 -10.68
C GLU A 488 15.94 -1.42 -11.56
N TYR A 489 16.91 -2.17 -11.07
CA TYR A 489 17.43 -3.37 -11.71
C TYR A 489 17.16 -4.59 -10.82
N LEU A 490 16.43 -5.57 -11.36
CA LEU A 490 16.10 -6.83 -10.69
C LEU A 490 17.01 -7.95 -11.18
N PHE A 491 17.83 -8.48 -10.29
CA PHE A 491 18.67 -9.63 -10.57
C PHE A 491 17.88 -10.91 -10.30
N ASN A 492 17.50 -11.64 -11.33
CA ASN A 492 16.71 -12.88 -11.22
C ASN A 492 15.41 -12.74 -10.39
N LEU A 493 14.81 -11.53 -10.35
CA LEU A 493 13.63 -11.21 -9.55
C LEU A 493 13.80 -11.37 -8.02
N ASP A 494 15.01 -11.62 -7.54
CA ASP A 494 15.31 -11.84 -6.12
C ASP A 494 16.06 -10.66 -5.51
N GLN A 495 17.01 -10.10 -6.25
CA GLN A 495 17.84 -9.00 -5.82
C GLN A 495 17.41 -7.73 -6.53
N GLN A 496 17.49 -6.63 -5.85
CA GLN A 496 17.08 -5.34 -6.34
C GLN A 496 18.22 -4.34 -6.15
N LEU A 497 18.50 -3.56 -7.18
CA LEU A 497 19.39 -2.40 -7.11
C LEU A 497 18.66 -1.20 -7.69
N VAL A 498 18.54 -0.15 -6.90
CA VAL A 498 17.90 1.11 -7.31
C VAL A 498 18.94 2.22 -7.31
N PHE A 499 18.96 3.01 -8.38
CA PHE A 499 19.63 4.29 -8.45
C PHE A 499 18.60 5.38 -8.67
N GLU A 500 18.71 6.46 -7.94
CA GLU A 500 17.78 7.57 -8.04
C GLU A 500 18.50 8.91 -7.92
N VAL A 501 18.02 9.87 -8.70
CA VAL A 501 18.29 11.29 -8.52
C VAL A 501 16.97 11.99 -8.28
N ALA A 502 16.94 12.90 -7.31
CA ALA A 502 15.73 13.59 -6.92
C ALA A 502 16.00 15.06 -6.63
N THR A 503 14.96 15.88 -6.69
CA THR A 503 15.06 17.31 -6.37
C THR A 503 13.79 17.83 -5.74
N VAL A 504 13.94 18.82 -4.84
CA VAL A 504 12.88 19.65 -4.27
C VAL A 504 13.25 21.09 -4.51
N GLN A 505 12.37 21.86 -5.14
CA GLN A 505 12.60 23.27 -5.50
C GLN A 505 11.51 24.13 -4.88
N PRO A 506 11.81 24.89 -3.81
CA PRO A 506 10.87 25.85 -3.25
C PRO A 506 10.69 27.03 -4.21
N TYR A 507 9.47 27.51 -4.34
CA TYR A 507 9.16 28.73 -5.07
C TYR A 507 8.62 29.84 -4.15
N GLU A 508 8.25 29.48 -2.93
CA GLU A 508 7.87 30.40 -1.86
C GLU A 508 8.38 29.81 -0.54
N ASN A 509 8.78 30.66 0.39
CA ASN A 509 9.27 30.26 1.71
C ASN A 509 8.35 30.88 2.78
N ASP A 510 7.42 30.12 3.28
CA ASP A 510 6.49 30.47 4.35
C ASP A 510 6.92 29.95 5.73
N GLY A 511 8.08 29.29 5.79
CA GLY A 511 8.64 28.69 7.01
C GLY A 511 8.25 27.24 7.22
N ILE A 512 7.43 26.67 6.34
CA ILE A 512 7.04 25.26 6.30
C ILE A 512 7.73 24.63 5.09
N GLY A 513 8.21 23.38 5.23
CA GLY A 513 8.89 22.68 4.15
C GLY A 513 10.31 23.14 3.84
N ALA A 514 10.77 22.85 2.62
CA ALA A 514 12.12 23.19 2.15
C ALA A 514 12.30 24.69 2.03
N LYS A 515 13.36 25.23 2.67
CA LYS A 515 13.71 26.66 2.59
C LYS A 515 14.46 27.02 1.32
N ASP A 516 15.31 26.10 0.87
CA ASP A 516 16.22 26.26 -0.26
C ASP A 516 16.16 25.00 -1.13
N ALA A 517 16.73 25.08 -2.33
CA ALA A 517 16.75 23.96 -3.26
C ALA A 517 17.52 22.75 -2.70
N GLN A 518 16.96 21.56 -2.92
CA GLN A 518 17.53 20.31 -2.48
C GLN A 518 17.72 19.35 -3.65
N TYR A 519 18.83 18.63 -3.67
CA TYR A 519 19.14 17.61 -4.67
C TYR A 519 19.60 16.34 -3.96
N GLY A 520 19.02 15.19 -4.32
CA GLY A 520 19.31 13.89 -3.71
C GLY A 520 19.87 12.90 -4.73
N PHE A 521 20.85 12.12 -4.30
CA PHE A 521 21.40 10.97 -5.00
C PHE A 521 21.29 9.75 -4.10
N GLY A 522 20.47 8.78 -4.49
CA GLY A 522 20.16 7.60 -3.68
C GLY A 522 20.56 6.31 -4.38
N VAL A 523 21.04 5.36 -3.58
CA VAL A 523 21.28 3.98 -4.03
C VAL A 523 20.72 3.04 -2.97
N ARG A 524 19.96 2.04 -3.41
CA ARG A 524 19.43 0.96 -2.58
C ARG A 524 19.78 -0.38 -3.17
N TYR A 525 20.34 -1.26 -2.37
CA TYR A 525 20.54 -2.66 -2.71
C TYR A 525 19.80 -3.55 -1.72
N GLN A 526 19.07 -4.54 -2.23
CA GLN A 526 18.31 -5.47 -1.41
C GLN A 526 18.46 -6.90 -1.94
N ILE A 527 18.70 -7.85 -1.04
CA ILE A 527 18.82 -9.26 -1.38
C ILE A 527 18.17 -10.14 -0.30
N PRO A 528 17.29 -11.07 -0.67
CA PRO A 528 16.85 -12.13 0.23
C PRO A 528 17.99 -13.15 0.39
N ILE A 529 18.53 -13.28 1.61
CA ILE A 529 19.57 -14.26 1.95
C ILE A 529 18.95 -15.64 2.05
N THR A 530 17.80 -15.71 2.73
CA THR A 530 16.95 -16.91 2.85
C THR A 530 15.50 -16.46 2.70
N ARG A 531 14.54 -17.32 2.90
CA ARG A 531 13.12 -17.00 2.94
C ARG A 531 12.75 -16.01 4.02
N SER A 532 13.39 -16.20 5.18
CA SER A 532 13.12 -15.42 6.38
C SER A 532 14.07 -14.23 6.53
N TRP A 533 15.23 -14.24 5.87
CA TRP A 533 16.25 -13.22 6.04
C TRP A 533 16.46 -12.38 4.80
N LEU A 534 16.32 -11.08 4.97
CA LEU A 534 16.55 -10.05 3.96
C LEU A 534 17.69 -9.14 4.43
N PHE A 535 18.65 -8.90 3.53
CA PHE A 535 19.64 -7.84 3.72
C PHE A 535 19.32 -6.66 2.81
N ARG A 536 19.46 -5.45 3.35
CA ARG A 536 19.31 -4.19 2.61
C ARG A 536 20.48 -3.28 2.93
N ALA A 537 20.96 -2.54 1.94
CA ALA A 537 21.93 -1.48 2.07
C ALA A 537 21.44 -0.24 1.32
N ASP A 538 21.47 0.90 1.97
CA ASP A 538 21.09 2.20 1.41
C ASP A 538 22.26 3.18 1.55
N ALA A 539 22.44 4.03 0.55
CA ALA A 539 23.33 5.18 0.61
C ALA A 539 22.65 6.39 -0.02
N THR A 540 22.78 7.56 0.59
CA THR A 540 22.27 8.82 0.06
C THR A 540 23.30 9.93 0.25
N TYR A 541 23.32 10.87 -0.69
CA TYR A 541 24.00 12.14 -0.60
C TYR A 541 23.04 13.23 -1.05
N GLN A 542 22.92 14.29 -0.26
CA GLN A 542 21.95 15.35 -0.50
C GLN A 542 22.66 16.70 -0.43
N ILE A 543 22.60 17.43 -1.52
CA ILE A 543 23.06 18.83 -1.59
C ILE A 543 21.91 19.69 -1.11
N GLN A 544 22.18 20.52 -0.08
CA GLN A 544 21.23 21.42 0.54
C GLN A 544 21.73 22.85 0.33
N GLU A 545 21.06 23.64 -0.55
CA GLU A 545 21.42 25.04 -0.69
C GLU A 545 21.16 25.78 0.66
N GLY A 546 22.10 26.60 1.09
CA GLY A 546 21.99 27.40 2.32
C GLY A 546 22.28 26.69 3.64
N THR A 547 22.51 25.37 3.64
CA THR A 547 22.91 24.58 4.81
C THR A 547 24.02 23.58 4.46
N GLU A 548 24.48 22.81 5.46
CA GLU A 548 25.43 21.72 5.20
C GLU A 548 24.76 20.57 4.46
N ASP A 549 25.52 19.91 3.57
CA ASP A 549 25.05 18.73 2.83
C ASP A 549 24.78 17.57 3.78
N ASN A 550 23.76 16.79 3.44
CA ASN A 550 23.42 15.58 4.19
C ASN A 550 23.94 14.33 3.47
N PHE A 551 24.34 13.33 4.24
CA PHE A 551 24.63 12.02 3.70
C PHE A 551 24.30 10.92 4.70
N GLY A 552 23.98 9.74 4.18
CA GLY A 552 23.69 8.57 5.00
C GLY A 552 24.14 7.30 4.34
N PHE A 553 24.61 6.37 5.17
CA PHE A 553 24.85 5.00 4.80
C PHE A 553 24.19 4.09 5.83
N ARG A 554 23.40 3.13 5.38
CA ARG A 554 22.68 2.19 6.24
C ARG A 554 22.78 0.78 5.71
N THR A 555 22.93 -0.17 6.61
CA THR A 555 22.72 -1.59 6.33
C THR A 555 21.67 -2.14 7.29
N GLU A 556 20.76 -2.94 6.80
CA GLU A 556 19.68 -3.56 7.57
C GLU A 556 19.66 -5.07 7.34
N LEU A 557 19.52 -5.81 8.40
CA LEU A 557 19.19 -7.21 8.38
C LEU A 557 17.79 -7.39 8.96
N ARG A 558 16.89 -8.00 8.18
CA ARG A 558 15.50 -8.25 8.57
C ARG A 558 15.24 -9.75 8.61
N SER A 559 14.70 -10.24 9.72
CA SER A 559 14.18 -11.59 9.88
C SER A 559 12.67 -11.58 9.87
N LYS A 560 12.04 -12.37 9.02
CA LYS A 560 10.57 -12.56 8.95
C LYS A 560 10.21 -13.92 9.54
N PHE A 561 9.13 -13.98 10.28
CA PHE A 561 8.60 -15.20 10.91
C PHE A 561 7.07 -15.21 10.94
#